data_337bd1940619f844c6fba182aaec04d1
#
_entry.id   337bd1940619f844c6fba182aaec04d1
#
_cell.length_a   1.000
_cell.length_b   1.000
_cell.length_c   1.000
_cell.angle_alpha   90.00
_cell.angle_beta   90.00
_cell.angle_gamma   90.00
#
_symmetry.space_group_name_H-M   'P 1'
#
loop_
_entity.id
_entity.type
_entity.pdbx_description
1 polymer ?
#
loop_
_entity_poly.entity_id
_entity_poly.type
_entity_poly.pdbx_seq_one_letter_code
_entity_poly.pdbx_strand_id
1 'polypeptide(L)'
;MQTYQSRSLSFTLFRYIVSEMLFSFVICFCIFFFIFLVNQLLLVAQEMLSRRVPVFQVIRLLIYAIPSVIALSAPFASLVATLMTIGRFTSDNEILVMLSSGLSYLNIFVPAFIVGILISAMSFFANDILVPLGRVQYVRLYRQVLAATPALELSAHSVKRFKDTVIVTGDVTGNSIDDVFILDKTSDGERRVIMAQRAELKDAGRDGLSLDLDNAFIQSSKEVARYDYDYASSKFLQYWVPQENLIQGVSSITPSEMSSVDVYREIRNRQENLQKRLNERYIRFLNNTFALENSLRNGSNDPSWNRRTNNLTNVNRDLLAIEGLKRDRGLFQYLIEFYKKFSMPTGAFFFMFLAVPLGLMMKKNGLAIGLIFGFVISFIYWVMLIGGQTMGLRLGYPPFWSMWLSNIVTFVIGIVLIVLRVKK
;
A
#
# COMPACT_ATOMS: atom_id res chain seq x y z
N MET A 1 -52.72 14.25 -16.72
CA MET A 1 -51.27 14.29 -16.51
C MET A 1 -50.85 15.73 -16.38
N GLN A 2 -50.73 16.27 -15.15
CA GLN A 2 -50.19 17.59 -14.91
C GLN A 2 -48.70 17.50 -15.05
N THR A 3 -48.15 18.17 -16.06
CA THR A 3 -46.71 18.44 -16.21
C THR A 3 -46.25 19.26 -15.03
N TYR A 4 -45.64 18.63 -14.02
CA TYR A 4 -44.94 19.32 -12.95
C TYR A 4 -43.77 20.11 -13.59
N GLN A 5 -44.00 21.41 -13.83
CA GLN A 5 -42.88 22.32 -14.07
C GLN A 5 -42.09 22.41 -12.78
N SER A 6 -41.01 21.65 -12.69
CA SER A 6 -40.06 21.74 -11.58
C SER A 6 -39.47 23.15 -11.58
N ARG A 7 -39.76 23.95 -10.56
CA ARG A 7 -39.10 25.25 -10.36
C ARG A 7 -37.58 25.00 -10.32
N SER A 8 -36.85 25.77 -11.07
CA SER A 8 -35.38 25.74 -11.04
C SER A 8 -34.87 26.10 -9.64
N LEU A 9 -33.82 25.43 -9.19
CA LEU A 9 -33.16 25.74 -7.93
C LEU A 9 -32.74 27.21 -7.90
N SER A 10 -33.19 27.97 -6.89
CA SER A 10 -32.71 29.34 -6.72
C SER A 10 -31.24 29.31 -6.31
N PHE A 11 -30.44 30.25 -6.84
CA PHE A 11 -29.01 30.36 -6.49
C PHE A 11 -28.78 30.47 -4.98
N THR A 12 -29.70 31.13 -4.26
CA THR A 12 -29.65 31.28 -2.80
C THR A 12 -29.76 29.93 -2.09
N LEU A 13 -30.72 29.08 -2.51
CA LEU A 13 -30.93 27.76 -1.92
C LEU A 13 -29.76 26.81 -2.24
N PHE A 14 -29.24 26.86 -3.47
CA PHE A 14 -28.06 26.13 -3.85
C PHE A 14 -26.86 26.48 -2.96
N ARG A 15 -26.58 27.79 -2.81
CA ARG A 15 -25.52 28.28 -1.95
C ARG A 15 -25.71 27.86 -0.49
N TYR A 16 -26.94 27.87 0.01
CA TYR A 16 -27.28 27.44 1.36
C TYR A 16 -26.91 25.97 1.57
N ILE A 17 -27.39 25.07 0.70
CA ILE A 17 -27.11 23.63 0.82
C ILE A 17 -25.60 23.35 0.73
N VAL A 18 -24.91 23.96 -0.24
CA VAL A 18 -23.46 23.78 -0.40
C VAL A 18 -22.70 24.30 0.82
N SER A 19 -23.05 25.46 1.35
CA SER A 19 -22.40 26.06 2.52
C SER A 19 -22.53 25.17 3.76
N GLU A 20 -23.71 24.63 4.01
CA GLU A 20 -23.98 23.74 5.13
C GLU A 20 -23.26 22.40 4.98
N MET A 21 -23.22 21.86 3.77
CA MET A 21 -22.44 20.64 3.50
C MET A 21 -20.95 20.86 3.68
N LEU A 22 -20.40 21.97 3.21
CA LEU A 22 -18.98 22.30 3.39
C LEU A 22 -18.64 22.56 4.86
N PHE A 23 -19.52 23.22 5.62
CA PHE A 23 -19.33 23.43 7.04
C PHE A 23 -19.29 22.09 7.79
N SER A 24 -20.27 21.22 7.55
CA SER A 24 -20.27 19.86 8.11
C SER A 24 -19.05 19.05 7.66
N PHE A 25 -18.62 19.23 6.41
CA PHE A 25 -17.42 18.56 5.90
C PHE A 25 -16.15 18.97 6.66
N VAL A 26 -15.97 20.26 6.94
CA VAL A 26 -14.80 20.74 7.70
C VAL A 26 -14.77 20.10 9.10
N ILE A 27 -15.92 20.05 9.79
CA ILE A 27 -16.01 19.43 11.11
C ILE A 27 -15.66 17.93 11.04
N CYS A 28 -16.29 17.18 10.14
CA CYS A 28 -16.04 15.75 9.97
C CYS A 28 -14.61 15.50 9.50
N PHE A 29 -14.07 16.36 8.63
CA PHE A 29 -12.69 16.26 8.18
C PHE A 29 -11.71 16.44 9.34
N CYS A 30 -11.91 17.40 10.23
CA CYS A 30 -11.07 17.55 11.41
C CYS A 30 -11.12 16.30 12.31
N ILE A 31 -12.28 15.68 12.49
CA ILE A 31 -12.44 14.45 13.28
C ILE A 31 -11.63 13.31 12.64
N PHE A 32 -11.87 12.99 11.36
CA PHE A 32 -11.16 11.91 10.68
C PHE A 32 -9.66 12.20 10.54
N PHE A 33 -9.29 13.44 10.24
CA PHE A 33 -7.92 13.88 10.20
C PHE A 33 -7.21 13.61 11.52
N PHE A 34 -7.82 13.97 12.65
CA PHE A 34 -7.24 13.74 13.97
C PHE A 34 -7.12 12.23 14.27
N ILE A 35 -8.14 11.42 13.97
CA ILE A 35 -8.09 9.96 14.15
C ILE A 35 -6.93 9.34 13.36
N PHE A 36 -6.80 9.67 12.07
CA PHE A 36 -5.72 9.14 11.25
C PHE A 36 -4.35 9.74 11.59
N LEU A 37 -4.30 10.99 12.06
CA LEU A 37 -3.08 11.62 12.55
C LEU A 37 -2.55 10.91 13.80
N VAL A 38 -3.42 10.57 14.75
CA VAL A 38 -3.05 9.82 15.95
C VAL A 38 -2.53 8.43 15.58
N ASN A 39 -3.19 7.74 14.64
CA ASN A 39 -2.69 6.46 14.14
C ASN A 39 -1.30 6.60 13.49
N GLN A 40 -1.09 7.63 12.67
CA GLN A 40 0.21 7.92 12.05
C GLN A 40 1.28 8.28 13.08
N LEU A 41 0.90 9.03 14.11
CA LEU A 41 1.79 9.37 15.23
C LEU A 41 2.26 8.11 15.96
N LEU A 42 1.33 7.17 16.25
CA LEU A 42 1.66 5.92 16.93
C LEU A 42 2.64 5.08 16.11
N LEU A 43 2.44 4.97 14.79
CA LEU A 43 3.33 4.24 13.90
C LEU A 43 4.74 4.84 13.88
N VAL A 44 4.84 6.16 13.72
CA VAL A 44 6.14 6.87 13.72
C VAL A 44 6.78 6.81 15.10
N ALA A 45 6.01 6.98 16.17
CA ALA A 45 6.53 6.94 17.53
C ALA A 45 7.09 5.56 17.90
N GLN A 46 6.38 4.47 17.61
CA GLN A 46 6.85 3.10 17.86
C GLN A 46 8.20 2.84 17.19
N GLU A 47 8.38 3.31 15.96
CA GLU A 47 9.61 3.13 15.21
C GLU A 47 10.77 4.02 15.71
N MET A 48 10.47 5.26 16.14
CA MET A 48 11.48 6.25 16.52
C MET A 48 11.84 6.20 18.00
N LEU A 49 10.91 5.77 18.89
CA LEU A 49 11.17 5.69 20.33
C LEU A 49 12.28 4.68 20.65
N SER A 50 12.26 3.54 19.96
CA SER A 50 13.31 2.52 20.08
C SER A 50 14.70 3.06 19.70
N ARG A 51 14.76 4.13 18.91
CA ARG A 51 15.98 4.70 18.33
C ARG A 51 16.47 5.97 19.06
N ARG A 52 15.85 6.38 20.18
CA ARG A 52 16.17 7.60 20.94
C ARG A 52 16.29 8.87 20.08
N VAL A 53 15.47 8.95 19.04
CA VAL A 53 15.48 10.07 18.09
C VAL A 53 14.97 11.34 18.79
N PRO A 54 15.60 12.52 18.57
CA PRO A 54 15.12 13.79 19.12
C PRO A 54 13.67 14.07 18.70
N VAL A 55 12.83 14.47 19.66
CA VAL A 55 11.38 14.73 19.46
C VAL A 55 11.12 15.67 18.29
N PHE A 56 11.98 16.66 18.07
CA PHE A 56 11.84 17.59 16.95
C PHE A 56 11.92 16.92 15.59
N GLN A 57 12.76 15.88 15.42
CA GLN A 57 12.85 15.13 14.18
C GLN A 57 11.60 14.25 13.97
N VAL A 58 11.04 13.69 15.06
CA VAL A 58 9.78 12.94 15.00
C VAL A 58 8.63 13.86 14.55
N ILE A 59 8.54 15.08 15.07
CA ILE A 59 7.53 16.07 14.64
C ILE A 59 7.70 16.40 13.14
N ARG A 60 8.93 16.59 12.66
CA ARG A 60 9.19 16.84 11.23
C ARG A 60 8.77 15.67 10.35
N LEU A 61 9.04 14.42 10.76
CA LEU A 61 8.58 13.23 10.07
C LEU A 61 7.05 13.17 9.99
N LEU A 62 6.39 13.52 11.12
CA LEU A 62 4.93 13.59 11.16
C LEU A 62 4.36 14.64 10.20
N ILE A 63 4.97 15.84 10.14
CA ILE A 63 4.57 16.90 9.20
C ILE A 63 4.66 16.41 7.75
N TYR A 64 5.73 15.68 7.39
CA TYR A 64 5.87 15.13 6.04
C TYR A 64 4.88 13.99 5.73
N ALA A 65 4.30 13.36 6.75
CA ALA A 65 3.25 12.37 6.61
C ALA A 65 1.83 12.96 6.51
N ILE A 66 1.63 14.25 6.87
CA ILE A 66 0.31 14.92 6.83
C ILE A 66 -0.41 14.78 5.49
N PRO A 67 0.25 14.93 4.32
CA PRO A 67 -0.44 14.80 3.03
C PRO A 67 -1.18 13.48 2.86
N SER A 68 -0.61 12.37 3.33
CA SER A 68 -1.26 11.06 3.26
C SER A 68 -2.48 10.95 4.16
N VAL A 69 -2.43 11.60 5.33
CA VAL A 69 -3.56 11.69 6.26
C VAL A 69 -4.70 12.50 5.64
N ILE A 70 -4.40 13.64 5.00
CA ILE A 70 -5.39 14.48 4.30
C ILE A 70 -6.09 13.69 3.19
N ALA A 71 -5.31 13.03 2.33
CA ALA A 71 -5.83 12.26 1.21
C ALA A 71 -6.77 11.14 1.65
N LEU A 72 -6.46 10.48 2.78
CA LEU A 72 -7.26 9.40 3.36
C LEU A 72 -8.52 9.93 4.05
N SER A 73 -8.45 11.06 4.77
CA SER A 73 -9.56 11.60 5.58
C SER A 73 -10.69 12.15 4.74
N ALA A 74 -10.39 12.79 3.60
CA ALA A 74 -11.36 13.55 2.83
C ALA A 74 -12.57 12.72 2.32
N PRO A 75 -12.41 11.52 1.72
CA PRO A 75 -13.55 10.72 1.26
C PRO A 75 -14.49 10.31 2.42
N PHE A 76 -13.93 9.86 3.54
CA PHE A 76 -14.73 9.43 4.69
C PHE A 76 -15.48 10.60 5.34
N ALA A 77 -14.78 11.74 5.49
CA ALA A 77 -15.41 12.96 5.97
C ALA A 77 -16.58 13.41 5.09
N SER A 78 -16.46 13.26 3.77
CA SER A 78 -17.54 13.64 2.84
C SER A 78 -18.81 12.82 3.03
N LEU A 79 -18.68 11.52 3.25
CA LEU A 79 -19.80 10.61 3.54
C LEU A 79 -20.55 11.05 4.82
N VAL A 80 -19.80 11.18 5.92
CA VAL A 80 -20.38 11.52 7.21
C VAL A 80 -21.00 12.90 7.20
N ALA A 81 -20.29 13.88 6.62
CA ALA A 81 -20.79 15.26 6.48
C ALA A 81 -22.12 15.33 5.71
N THR A 82 -22.20 14.61 4.61
CA THR A 82 -23.42 14.57 3.80
C THR A 82 -24.59 13.94 4.55
N LEU A 83 -24.34 12.81 5.23
CA LEU A 83 -25.36 12.17 6.07
C LEU A 83 -25.84 13.09 7.20
N MET A 84 -24.92 13.79 7.86
CA MET A 84 -25.25 14.74 8.93
C MET A 84 -26.07 15.92 8.39
N THR A 85 -25.64 16.53 7.28
CA THR A 85 -26.33 17.68 6.71
C THR A 85 -27.72 17.34 6.20
N ILE A 86 -27.84 16.31 5.38
CA ILE A 86 -29.13 15.89 4.84
C ILE A 86 -30.03 15.33 5.94
N GLY A 87 -29.47 14.59 6.89
CA GLY A 87 -30.19 14.10 8.07
C GLY A 87 -30.74 15.25 8.92
N ARG A 88 -29.97 16.33 9.14
CA ARG A 88 -30.43 17.52 9.82
C ARG A 88 -31.55 18.21 9.03
N PHE A 89 -31.36 18.48 7.76
CA PHE A 89 -32.42 19.08 6.92
C PHE A 89 -33.71 18.27 6.93
N THR A 90 -33.62 16.95 7.01
CA THR A 90 -34.78 16.07 7.09
C THR A 90 -35.46 16.13 8.47
N SER A 91 -34.68 16.10 9.57
CA SER A 91 -35.23 16.17 10.93
C SER A 91 -35.82 17.52 11.29
N ASP A 92 -35.27 18.59 10.71
CA ASP A 92 -35.76 19.97 10.90
C ASP A 92 -36.91 20.34 9.94
N ASN A 93 -37.39 19.33 9.16
CA ASN A 93 -38.46 19.47 8.15
C ASN A 93 -38.12 20.46 6.99
N GLU A 94 -36.88 20.91 6.83
CA GLU A 94 -36.48 21.80 5.74
C GLU A 94 -36.68 21.11 4.37
N ILE A 95 -36.35 19.84 4.25
CA ILE A 95 -36.62 19.05 3.04
C ILE A 95 -38.11 19.00 2.71
N LEU A 96 -38.96 18.85 3.71
CA LEU A 96 -40.41 18.83 3.51
C LEU A 96 -40.91 20.18 2.98
N VAL A 97 -40.43 21.27 3.55
CA VAL A 97 -40.78 22.62 3.09
C VAL A 97 -40.29 22.87 1.65
N MET A 98 -39.08 22.42 1.31
CA MET A 98 -38.55 22.53 -0.07
C MET A 98 -39.45 21.77 -1.06
N LEU A 99 -39.84 20.55 -0.73
CA LEU A 99 -40.69 19.72 -1.59
C LEU A 99 -42.11 20.26 -1.69
N SER A 100 -42.68 20.76 -0.58
CA SER A 100 -44.04 21.38 -0.60
C SER A 100 -44.07 22.71 -1.39
N SER A 101 -42.94 23.39 -1.52
CA SER A 101 -42.79 24.57 -2.40
C SER A 101 -42.65 24.24 -3.89
N GLY A 102 -42.69 22.93 -4.28
CA GLY A 102 -42.63 22.47 -5.66
C GLY A 102 -41.22 22.17 -6.17
N LEU A 103 -40.22 22.13 -5.27
CA LEU A 103 -38.88 21.70 -5.64
C LEU A 103 -38.82 20.17 -5.75
N SER A 104 -38.04 19.68 -6.70
CA SER A 104 -37.83 18.25 -6.86
C SER A 104 -36.65 17.73 -6.00
N TYR A 105 -36.60 16.44 -5.74
CA TYR A 105 -35.46 15.82 -5.08
C TYR A 105 -34.14 16.09 -5.80
N LEU A 106 -34.15 16.24 -7.14
CA LEU A 106 -32.96 16.55 -7.91
C LEU A 106 -32.28 17.85 -7.46
N ASN A 107 -33.08 18.82 -6.97
CA ASN A 107 -32.55 20.09 -6.46
C ASN A 107 -31.73 19.93 -5.17
N ILE A 108 -31.90 18.80 -4.46
CA ILE A 108 -31.10 18.44 -3.28
C ILE A 108 -29.88 17.61 -3.70
N PHE A 109 -30.05 16.71 -4.69
CA PHE A 109 -28.96 15.86 -5.17
C PHE A 109 -27.88 16.63 -5.90
N VAL A 110 -28.24 17.62 -6.76
CA VAL A 110 -27.27 18.36 -7.58
C VAL A 110 -26.21 19.07 -6.74
N PRO A 111 -26.55 19.86 -5.69
CA PRO A 111 -25.53 20.46 -4.81
C PRO A 111 -24.62 19.42 -4.16
N ALA A 112 -25.19 18.30 -3.68
CA ALA A 112 -24.42 17.22 -3.06
C ALA A 112 -23.41 16.60 -4.03
N PHE A 113 -23.82 16.31 -5.26
CA PHE A 113 -22.92 15.76 -6.28
C PHE A 113 -21.80 16.73 -6.65
N ILE A 114 -22.08 18.03 -6.75
CA ILE A 114 -21.06 19.05 -7.03
C ILE A 114 -20.05 19.09 -5.88
N VAL A 115 -20.50 19.07 -4.63
CA VAL A 115 -19.61 18.99 -3.46
C VAL A 115 -18.80 17.70 -3.49
N GLY A 116 -19.42 16.55 -3.82
CA GLY A 116 -18.74 15.27 -3.95
C GLY A 116 -17.65 15.29 -5.03
N ILE A 117 -17.91 15.87 -6.19
CA ILE A 117 -16.92 16.03 -7.25
C ILE A 117 -15.77 16.94 -6.78
N LEU A 118 -16.08 18.06 -6.12
CA LEU A 118 -15.06 18.99 -5.60
C LEU A 118 -14.15 18.31 -4.59
N ILE A 119 -14.73 17.60 -3.60
CA ILE A 119 -13.95 16.88 -2.59
C ILE A 119 -13.14 15.75 -3.22
N SER A 120 -13.72 15.01 -4.19
CA SER A 120 -13.03 13.98 -4.94
C SER A 120 -11.80 14.53 -5.68
N ALA A 121 -11.94 15.66 -6.36
CA ALA A 121 -10.85 16.33 -7.05
C ALA A 121 -9.76 16.81 -6.08
N MET A 122 -10.14 17.40 -4.95
CA MET A 122 -9.20 17.84 -3.91
C MET A 122 -8.46 16.64 -3.29
N SER A 123 -9.17 15.55 -3.00
CA SER A 123 -8.57 14.33 -2.47
C SER A 123 -7.62 13.70 -3.48
N PHE A 124 -7.98 13.66 -4.76
CA PHE A 124 -7.10 13.19 -5.83
C PHE A 124 -5.84 14.05 -5.94
N PHE A 125 -5.96 15.37 -5.94
CA PHE A 125 -4.83 16.30 -5.94
C PHE A 125 -3.89 16.05 -4.75
N ALA A 126 -4.44 15.91 -3.55
CA ALA A 126 -3.65 15.60 -2.36
C ALA A 126 -2.91 14.26 -2.51
N ASN A 127 -3.60 13.22 -2.97
CA ASN A 127 -3.04 11.87 -3.10
C ASN A 127 -2.00 11.77 -4.23
N ASP A 128 -2.17 12.50 -5.34
CA ASP A 128 -1.30 12.38 -6.52
C ASP A 128 -0.11 13.32 -6.51
N ILE A 129 -0.23 14.49 -5.88
CA ILE A 129 0.82 15.53 -5.87
C ILE A 129 1.42 15.71 -4.47
N LEU A 130 0.60 15.93 -3.43
CA LEU A 130 1.12 16.25 -2.10
C LEU A 130 1.75 15.05 -1.41
N VAL A 131 1.18 13.84 -1.57
CA VAL A 131 1.74 12.62 -0.98
C VAL A 131 3.15 12.31 -1.49
N PRO A 132 3.44 12.29 -2.80
CA PRO A 132 4.79 12.06 -3.30
C PRO A 132 5.79 13.11 -2.81
N LEU A 133 5.41 14.39 -2.79
CA LEU A 133 6.26 15.48 -2.31
C LEU A 133 6.60 15.31 -0.82
N GLY A 134 5.61 15.00 0.01
CA GLY A 134 5.81 14.71 1.42
C GLY A 134 6.73 13.50 1.63
N ARG A 135 6.55 12.45 0.82
CA ARG A 135 7.32 11.22 0.96
C ARG A 135 8.80 11.38 0.64
N VAL A 136 9.14 12.14 -0.38
CA VAL A 136 10.55 12.42 -0.71
C VAL A 136 11.28 13.06 0.47
N GLN A 137 10.64 14.03 1.13
CA GLN A 137 11.20 14.69 2.31
C GLN A 137 11.24 13.77 3.54
N TYR A 138 10.19 12.96 3.72
CA TYR A 138 10.13 11.95 4.77
C TYR A 138 11.30 10.96 4.67
N VAL A 139 11.51 10.36 3.49
CA VAL A 139 12.59 9.39 3.26
C VAL A 139 13.96 10.05 3.45
N ARG A 140 14.14 11.29 2.98
CA ARG A 140 15.40 12.03 3.16
C ARG A 140 15.71 12.24 4.65
N LEU A 141 14.74 12.74 5.42
CA LEU A 141 14.91 12.95 6.85
C LEU A 141 15.11 11.62 7.60
N TYR A 142 14.34 10.60 7.25
CA TYR A 142 14.44 9.27 7.85
C TYR A 142 15.85 8.68 7.65
N ARG A 143 16.43 8.80 6.45
CA ARG A 143 17.82 8.39 6.18
C ARG A 143 18.82 9.16 7.04
N GLN A 144 18.64 10.47 7.21
CA GLN A 144 19.51 11.28 8.07
C GLN A 144 19.47 10.81 9.53
N VAL A 145 18.28 10.46 10.03
CA VAL A 145 18.09 9.92 11.38
C VAL A 145 18.78 8.58 11.54
N LEU A 146 18.65 7.67 10.56
CA LEU A 146 19.32 6.37 10.58
C LEU A 146 20.83 6.50 10.51
N ALA A 147 21.33 7.39 9.66
CA ALA A 147 22.76 7.65 9.53
C ALA A 147 23.40 8.22 10.79
N ALA A 148 22.60 8.93 11.62
CA ALA A 148 23.10 9.51 12.89
C ALA A 148 23.13 8.49 14.05
N THR A 149 22.52 7.31 13.91
CA THR A 149 22.41 6.30 14.98
C THR A 149 22.48 4.87 14.44
N PRO A 150 23.57 4.45 13.78
CA PRO A 150 23.68 3.13 13.18
C PRO A 150 23.65 1.99 14.23
N ALA A 151 24.17 2.25 15.43
CA ALA A 151 24.29 1.26 16.51
C ALA A 151 22.94 0.73 17.06
N LEU A 152 21.83 1.41 16.81
CA LEU A 152 20.52 1.08 17.38
C LEU A 152 19.67 0.13 16.54
N GLU A 153 20.18 -0.35 15.40
CA GLU A 153 19.41 -1.27 14.54
C GLU A 153 19.43 -2.72 15.01
N LEU A 154 20.41 -3.12 15.79
CA LEU A 154 20.54 -4.49 16.29
C LEU A 154 20.00 -4.56 17.72
N SER A 155 18.77 -4.99 17.87
CA SER A 155 18.14 -5.28 19.16
C SER A 155 18.42 -6.71 19.58
N ALA A 156 18.36 -7.00 20.90
CA ALA A 156 18.52 -8.35 21.41
C ALA A 156 17.49 -9.32 20.79
N HIS A 157 17.90 -10.53 20.52
CA HIS A 157 17.09 -11.65 19.99
C HIS A 157 16.31 -11.26 18.71
N SER A 158 16.95 -10.53 17.80
CA SER A 158 16.32 -10.04 16.59
C SER A 158 16.88 -10.64 15.31
N VAL A 159 16.03 -10.74 14.29
CA VAL A 159 16.43 -11.12 12.93
C VAL A 159 16.26 -9.91 12.03
N LYS A 160 17.38 -9.35 11.58
CA LYS A 160 17.40 -8.20 10.66
C LYS A 160 17.84 -8.66 9.27
N ARG A 161 17.05 -8.32 8.28
CA ARG A 161 17.35 -8.63 6.88
C ARG A 161 17.75 -7.35 6.14
N PHE A 162 18.96 -7.36 5.59
CA PHE A 162 19.53 -6.29 4.79
C PHE A 162 19.80 -6.87 3.40
N LYS A 163 19.05 -6.51 2.40
CA LYS A 163 19.18 -6.97 1.00
C LYS A 163 19.58 -8.45 0.86
N ASP A 164 20.88 -8.73 0.77
CA ASP A 164 21.45 -10.06 0.58
C ASP A 164 22.06 -10.63 1.89
N THR A 165 21.98 -9.88 2.99
CA THR A 165 22.53 -10.23 4.30
C THR A 165 21.39 -10.36 5.34
N VAL A 166 21.42 -11.41 6.14
CA VAL A 166 20.54 -11.57 7.32
C VAL A 166 21.43 -11.64 8.55
N ILE A 167 21.19 -10.76 9.52
CA ILE A 167 21.89 -10.75 10.79
C ILE A 167 20.90 -11.20 11.87
N VAL A 168 21.30 -12.24 12.62
CA VAL A 168 20.57 -12.72 13.79
C VAL A 168 21.43 -12.41 15.02
N THR A 169 20.84 -11.74 15.99
CA THR A 169 21.52 -11.31 17.23
C THR A 169 21.01 -12.11 18.41
N GLY A 170 21.91 -12.53 19.30
CA GLY A 170 21.57 -13.00 20.64
C GLY A 170 21.34 -11.84 21.61
N ASP A 171 22.00 -11.90 22.78
CA ASP A 171 21.90 -10.83 23.76
C ASP A 171 22.70 -9.59 23.34
N VAL A 172 22.12 -8.41 23.56
CA VAL A 172 22.76 -7.11 23.23
C VAL A 172 22.94 -6.30 24.49
N THR A 173 24.19 -6.00 24.82
CA THR A 173 24.55 -5.20 26.01
C THR A 173 25.37 -3.98 25.57
N GLY A 174 24.74 -2.84 25.40
CA GLY A 174 25.40 -1.63 24.89
C GLY A 174 25.82 -1.79 23.42
N ASN A 175 27.14 -1.79 23.14
CA ASN A 175 27.72 -2.00 21.81
C ASN A 175 28.19 -3.44 21.58
N SER A 176 28.08 -4.31 22.59
CA SER A 176 28.48 -5.72 22.49
C SER A 176 27.24 -6.58 22.22
N ILE A 177 27.38 -7.50 21.30
CA ILE A 177 26.36 -8.46 20.88
C ILE A 177 26.95 -9.84 21.08
N ASP A 178 26.31 -10.67 21.88
CA ASP A 178 26.69 -12.06 22.05
C ASP A 178 25.91 -12.93 21.07
N ASP A 179 26.53 -14.01 20.58
CA ASP A 179 25.95 -14.99 19.62
C ASP A 179 25.38 -14.36 18.34
N VAL A 180 26.26 -13.92 17.45
CA VAL A 180 25.88 -13.32 16.17
C VAL A 180 25.97 -14.35 15.05
N PHE A 181 24.89 -14.45 14.25
CA PHE A 181 24.84 -15.21 13.00
C PHE A 181 24.60 -14.28 11.83
N ILE A 182 25.48 -14.31 10.85
CA ILE A 182 25.37 -13.51 9.63
C ILE A 182 25.25 -14.47 8.45
N LEU A 183 24.15 -14.40 7.73
CA LEU A 183 23.97 -15.08 6.45
C LEU A 183 24.13 -14.05 5.34
N ASP A 184 25.11 -14.21 4.51
CA ASP A 184 25.46 -13.28 3.46
C ASP A 184 25.49 -13.97 2.09
N LYS A 185 25.10 -13.24 1.05
CA LYS A 185 25.23 -13.68 -0.33
C LYS A 185 26.16 -12.75 -1.06
N THR A 186 27.32 -13.28 -1.47
CA THR A 186 28.33 -12.51 -2.22
C THR A 186 27.86 -12.23 -3.64
N SER A 187 28.40 -11.18 -4.27
CA SER A 187 28.16 -10.83 -5.68
C SER A 187 28.35 -11.99 -6.65
N ASP A 188 29.25 -12.90 -6.34
CA ASP A 188 29.60 -14.09 -7.14
C ASP A 188 28.62 -15.27 -6.94
N GLY A 189 27.55 -15.06 -6.14
CA GLY A 189 26.53 -16.07 -5.87
C GLY A 189 26.89 -17.03 -4.73
N GLU A 190 28.05 -16.88 -4.08
CA GLU A 190 28.43 -17.69 -2.91
C GLU A 190 27.58 -17.29 -1.70
N ARG A 191 27.11 -18.31 -0.98
CA ARG A 191 26.41 -18.13 0.31
C ARG A 191 27.41 -18.34 1.44
N ARG A 192 27.53 -17.35 2.31
CA ARG A 192 28.38 -17.41 3.50
C ARG A 192 27.53 -17.37 4.76
N VAL A 193 27.86 -18.23 5.69
CA VAL A 193 27.36 -18.22 7.05
C VAL A 193 28.52 -17.88 7.96
N ILE A 194 28.42 -16.79 8.68
CA ILE A 194 29.44 -16.33 9.64
C ILE A 194 28.79 -16.43 11.01
N MET A 195 29.45 -17.12 11.94
CA MET A 195 29.05 -17.29 13.33
C MET A 195 30.13 -16.70 14.21
N ALA A 196 29.77 -15.87 15.17
CA ALA A 196 30.71 -15.30 16.14
C ALA A 196 30.13 -15.35 17.54
N GLN A 197 30.96 -15.66 18.53
CA GLN A 197 30.55 -15.67 19.94
C GLN A 197 30.28 -14.29 20.46
N ARG A 198 31.03 -13.28 19.96
CA ARG A 198 30.84 -11.89 20.32
C ARG A 198 31.08 -11.01 19.12
N ALA A 199 30.28 -9.95 19.01
CA ALA A 199 30.49 -8.89 18.06
C ALA A 199 30.48 -7.54 18.79
N GLU A 200 31.44 -6.69 18.48
CA GLU A 200 31.47 -5.31 18.93
C GLU A 200 31.04 -4.39 17.79
N LEU A 201 30.02 -3.61 18.06
CA LEU A 201 29.47 -2.67 17.09
C LEU A 201 30.31 -1.40 17.08
N LYS A 202 30.96 -1.11 15.94
CA LYS A 202 31.66 0.14 15.73
C LYS A 202 30.94 0.98 14.67
N ASP A 203 30.72 2.23 15.01
CA ASP A 203 30.18 3.21 14.07
C ASP A 203 31.27 3.55 13.04
N ALA A 204 31.07 3.16 11.79
CA ALA A 204 31.94 3.50 10.66
C ALA A 204 31.62 4.89 10.07
N GLY A 205 30.81 5.70 10.76
CA GLY A 205 30.47 7.04 10.33
C GLY A 205 29.52 7.07 9.13
N ARG A 206 29.88 7.84 8.08
CA ARG A 206 29.02 8.00 6.88
C ARG A 206 28.99 6.78 5.96
N ASP A 207 29.83 5.80 6.17
CA ASP A 207 30.03 4.72 5.21
C ASP A 207 29.29 3.42 5.54
N GLY A 208 28.79 3.23 6.77
CA GLY A 208 28.02 2.05 7.15
C GLY A 208 28.24 1.58 8.58
N LEU A 209 28.01 0.30 8.84
CA LEU A 209 28.15 -0.34 10.13
C LEU A 209 29.31 -1.33 10.08
N SER A 210 30.26 -1.25 11.02
CA SER A 210 31.33 -2.22 11.20
C SER A 210 31.03 -3.09 12.41
N LEU A 211 31.06 -4.40 12.22
CA LEU A 211 30.97 -5.41 13.25
C LEU A 211 32.35 -6.06 13.39
N ASP A 212 32.98 -5.84 14.52
CA ASP A 212 34.22 -6.55 14.89
C ASP A 212 33.82 -7.85 15.58
N LEU A 213 34.04 -8.97 14.89
CA LEU A 213 33.63 -10.31 15.31
C LEU A 213 34.79 -11.04 15.99
N ASP A 214 34.56 -11.50 17.22
CA ASP A 214 35.52 -12.31 17.96
C ASP A 214 35.19 -13.79 17.82
N ASN A 215 36.23 -14.63 17.61
CA ASN A 215 36.10 -16.07 17.38
C ASN A 215 35.10 -16.41 16.26
N ALA A 216 35.29 -15.80 15.09
CA ALA A 216 34.41 -16.00 13.95
C ALA A 216 34.68 -17.34 13.25
N PHE A 217 33.62 -18.08 12.98
CA PHE A 217 33.61 -19.27 12.13
C PHE A 217 32.85 -18.96 10.85
N ILE A 218 33.46 -19.20 9.69
CA ILE A 218 32.92 -18.89 8.38
C ILE A 218 32.73 -20.19 7.62
N GLN A 219 31.53 -20.41 7.10
CA GLN A 219 31.21 -21.47 6.17
C GLN A 219 30.77 -20.82 4.85
N SER A 220 31.43 -21.15 3.75
CA SER A 220 31.01 -20.70 2.41
C SER A 220 30.61 -21.89 1.53
N SER A 221 29.64 -21.69 0.65
CA SER A 221 29.23 -22.69 -0.32
C SER A 221 28.93 -22.04 -1.66
N LYS A 222 29.44 -22.67 -2.76
CA LYS A 222 29.17 -22.22 -4.13
C LYS A 222 27.81 -22.76 -4.61
N GLU A 223 27.01 -21.88 -5.22
CA GLU A 223 25.64 -22.23 -5.69
C GLU A 223 25.64 -23.37 -6.74
N VAL A 224 26.76 -23.58 -7.42
CA VAL A 224 26.92 -24.58 -8.50
C VAL A 224 27.26 -25.99 -7.99
N ALA A 225 27.90 -26.11 -6.82
CA ALA A 225 28.30 -27.40 -6.22
C ALA A 225 27.57 -27.59 -4.88
N ARG A 226 26.47 -28.33 -4.90
CA ARG A 226 25.58 -28.55 -3.74
C ARG A 226 26.23 -29.15 -2.49
N TYR A 227 27.48 -29.62 -2.55
CA TYR A 227 28.19 -30.33 -1.48
C TYR A 227 29.63 -29.86 -1.26
N ASP A 228 30.02 -28.70 -1.83
CA ASP A 228 31.35 -28.17 -1.64
C ASP A 228 31.28 -26.98 -0.64
N TYR A 229 31.78 -27.22 0.56
CA TYR A 229 31.78 -26.25 1.65
C TYR A 229 33.23 -25.96 2.06
N ASP A 230 33.58 -24.69 1.99
CA ASP A 230 34.82 -24.16 2.53
C ASP A 230 34.61 -23.65 3.95
N TYR A 231 35.53 -23.99 4.85
CA TYR A 231 35.48 -23.58 6.25
C TYR A 231 36.72 -22.75 6.60
N ALA A 232 36.49 -21.67 7.32
CA ALA A 232 37.54 -20.81 7.85
C ALA A 232 37.21 -20.43 9.30
N SER A 233 38.21 -20.27 10.14
CA SER A 233 38.06 -19.72 11.48
C SER A 233 39.05 -18.58 11.68
N SER A 234 38.60 -17.49 12.33
CA SER A 234 39.43 -16.36 12.65
C SER A 234 39.19 -15.90 14.08
N LYS A 235 40.25 -15.57 14.80
CA LYS A 235 40.12 -14.97 16.14
C LYS A 235 39.53 -13.58 16.10
N PHE A 236 39.73 -12.85 14.99
CA PHE A 236 39.21 -11.52 14.77
C PHE A 236 38.82 -11.37 13.30
N LEU A 237 37.58 -10.93 13.05
CA LEU A 237 37.05 -10.65 11.72
C LEU A 237 36.26 -9.36 11.74
N GLN A 238 36.63 -8.40 10.89
CA GLN A 238 35.84 -7.20 10.69
C GLN A 238 34.83 -7.44 9.56
N TYR A 239 33.55 -7.36 9.89
CA TYR A 239 32.46 -7.47 8.92
C TYR A 239 31.83 -6.09 8.71
N TRP A 240 31.76 -5.69 7.46
CA TRP A 240 31.25 -4.37 7.10
C TRP A 240 29.93 -4.46 6.36
N VAL A 241 28.91 -3.75 6.90
CA VAL A 241 27.59 -3.62 6.29
C VAL A 241 27.46 -2.22 5.69
N PRO A 242 27.42 -2.09 4.33
CA PRO A 242 27.27 -0.79 3.68
C PRO A 242 26.00 -0.07 4.12
N GLN A 243 26.07 1.25 4.31
CA GLN A 243 24.92 2.08 4.69
C GLN A 243 23.72 1.91 3.74
N GLU A 244 23.97 1.72 2.44
CA GLU A 244 22.95 1.47 1.45
C GLU A 244 22.10 0.23 1.77
N ASN A 245 22.68 -0.79 2.34
CA ASN A 245 21.98 -2.01 2.75
C ASN A 245 21.15 -1.79 4.02
N LEU A 246 21.63 -0.98 4.97
CA LEU A 246 20.93 -0.64 6.21
C LEU A 246 19.63 0.17 5.95
N ILE A 247 19.64 0.97 4.89
CA ILE A 247 18.56 1.93 4.58
C ILE A 247 17.53 1.35 3.59
N GLN A 248 17.80 0.21 2.97
CA GLN A 248 16.99 -0.31 1.84
C GLN A 248 15.51 -0.56 2.16
N GLY A 249 15.15 -0.87 3.40
CA GLY A 249 13.75 -1.07 3.80
C GLY A 249 12.88 0.20 3.70
N VAL A 250 13.49 1.37 3.79
CA VAL A 250 12.81 2.70 3.77
C VAL A 250 13.20 3.52 2.54
N SER A 251 14.28 3.15 1.85
CA SER A 251 14.80 3.91 0.70
C SER A 251 14.02 3.69 -0.59
N SER A 252 13.25 2.63 -0.70
CA SER A 252 12.39 2.40 -1.85
C SER A 252 11.07 3.14 -1.67
N ILE A 253 10.82 4.10 -2.53
CA ILE A 253 9.50 4.73 -2.65
C ILE A 253 8.52 3.61 -3.00
N THR A 254 7.51 3.41 -2.14
CA THR A 254 6.48 2.40 -2.40
C THR A 254 5.52 2.89 -3.49
N PRO A 255 4.86 2.00 -4.25
CA PRO A 255 3.93 2.42 -5.31
C PRO A 255 2.81 3.34 -4.82
N SER A 256 2.39 3.21 -3.55
CA SER A 256 1.38 4.07 -2.92
C SER A 256 1.84 5.54 -2.77
N GLU A 257 3.13 5.78 -2.77
CA GLU A 257 3.77 7.08 -2.50
C GLU A 257 4.30 7.76 -3.77
N MET A 258 4.19 7.10 -4.92
CA MET A 258 4.55 7.66 -6.23
C MET A 258 3.37 8.45 -6.80
N SER A 259 3.60 9.34 -7.78
CA SER A 259 2.50 9.94 -8.55
C SER A 259 1.82 8.88 -9.45
N SER A 260 0.60 9.14 -9.90
CA SER A 260 -0.09 8.22 -10.83
C SER A 260 0.69 8.04 -12.14
N VAL A 261 1.33 9.09 -12.63
CA VAL A 261 2.15 9.08 -13.84
C VAL A 261 3.40 8.21 -13.63
N ASP A 262 4.07 8.34 -12.49
CA ASP A 262 5.27 7.55 -12.19
C ASP A 262 4.93 6.08 -11.98
N VAL A 263 3.83 5.78 -11.27
CA VAL A 263 3.31 4.41 -11.12
C VAL A 263 3.00 3.80 -12.48
N TYR A 264 2.33 4.54 -13.38
CA TYR A 264 2.02 4.08 -14.73
C TYR A 264 3.28 3.80 -15.56
N ARG A 265 4.28 4.70 -15.48
CA ARG A 265 5.58 4.51 -16.15
C ARG A 265 6.29 3.25 -15.65
N GLU A 266 6.28 3.03 -14.34
CA GLU A 266 6.90 1.85 -13.74
C GLU A 266 6.14 0.55 -14.08
N ILE A 267 4.79 0.58 -14.14
CA ILE A 267 3.98 -0.53 -14.63
C ILE A 267 4.40 -0.90 -16.05
N ARG A 268 4.52 0.08 -16.93
CA ARG A 268 4.92 -0.15 -18.32
C ARG A 268 6.31 -0.78 -18.42
N ASN A 269 7.29 -0.24 -17.68
CA ASN A 269 8.65 -0.78 -17.63
C ASN A 269 8.66 -2.24 -17.13
N ARG A 270 7.87 -2.52 -16.09
CA ARG A 270 7.75 -3.89 -15.55
C ARG A 270 7.06 -4.84 -16.51
N GLN A 271 6.03 -4.39 -17.21
CA GLN A 271 5.36 -5.18 -18.25
C GLN A 271 6.32 -5.51 -19.40
N GLU A 272 7.08 -4.55 -19.89
CA GLU A 272 8.07 -4.76 -20.94
C GLU A 272 9.16 -5.75 -20.49
N ASN A 273 9.67 -5.59 -19.26
CA ASN A 273 10.65 -6.52 -18.70
C ASN A 273 10.09 -7.92 -18.45
N LEU A 274 8.83 -8.02 -18.01
CA LEU A 274 8.14 -9.29 -17.84
C LEU A 274 7.96 -9.98 -19.19
N GLN A 275 7.56 -9.25 -20.22
CA GLN A 275 7.39 -9.78 -21.57
C GLN A 275 8.72 -10.31 -22.15
N LYS A 276 9.83 -9.57 -21.94
CA LYS A 276 11.17 -10.04 -22.34
C LYS A 276 11.53 -11.36 -21.64
N ARG A 277 11.36 -11.41 -20.31
CA ARG A 277 11.65 -12.61 -19.51
C ARG A 277 10.75 -13.80 -19.89
N LEU A 278 9.48 -13.55 -20.20
CA LEU A 278 8.56 -14.58 -20.69
C LEU A 278 9.01 -15.11 -22.04
N ASN A 279 9.37 -14.24 -22.99
CA ASN A 279 9.85 -14.64 -24.32
C ASN A 279 11.13 -15.47 -24.22
N GLU A 280 12.11 -15.04 -23.39
CA GLU A 280 13.33 -15.80 -23.18
C GLU A 280 13.07 -17.18 -22.58
N ARG A 281 12.15 -17.27 -21.61
CA ARG A 281 11.76 -18.56 -20.99
C ARG A 281 11.01 -19.42 -21.98
N TYR A 282 10.14 -18.83 -22.80
CA TYR A 282 9.39 -19.56 -23.83
C TYR A 282 10.31 -20.15 -24.90
N ILE A 283 11.32 -19.40 -25.34
CA ILE A 283 12.34 -19.89 -26.28
C ILE A 283 13.12 -21.05 -25.64
N ARG A 284 13.54 -20.94 -24.36
CA ARG A 284 14.21 -22.06 -23.66
C ARG A 284 13.32 -23.28 -23.54
N PHE A 285 12.06 -23.09 -23.17
CA PHE A 285 11.07 -24.15 -23.11
C PHE A 285 10.93 -24.89 -24.45
N LEU A 286 10.80 -24.16 -25.57
CA LEU A 286 10.74 -24.75 -26.90
C LEU A 286 12.00 -25.54 -27.26
N ASN A 287 13.19 -24.97 -26.97
CA ASN A 287 14.47 -25.66 -27.23
C ASN A 287 14.60 -26.93 -26.40
N ASN A 288 14.24 -26.90 -25.11
CA ASN A 288 14.27 -28.08 -24.24
C ASN A 288 13.24 -29.14 -24.65
N THR A 289 12.06 -28.72 -25.12
CA THR A 289 11.03 -29.62 -25.67
C THR A 289 11.52 -30.30 -26.94
N PHE A 290 12.15 -29.55 -27.83
CA PHE A 290 12.74 -30.09 -29.04
C PHE A 290 13.89 -31.07 -28.77
N ALA A 291 14.75 -30.74 -27.77
CA ALA A 291 15.80 -31.65 -27.33
C ALA A 291 15.24 -32.94 -26.72
N LEU A 292 14.12 -32.84 -26.00
CA LEU A 292 13.41 -33.99 -25.42
C LEU A 292 12.84 -34.87 -26.56
N GLU A 293 12.14 -34.26 -27.53
CA GLU A 293 11.58 -34.95 -28.68
C GLU A 293 12.65 -35.72 -29.48
N ASN A 294 13.78 -35.06 -29.80
CA ASN A 294 14.89 -35.69 -30.47
C ASN A 294 15.50 -36.86 -29.63
N SER A 295 15.58 -36.71 -28.31
CA SER A 295 16.06 -37.80 -27.45
C SER A 295 15.13 -38.99 -27.37
N LEU A 296 13.81 -38.76 -27.56
CA LEU A 296 12.81 -39.82 -27.60
C LEU A 296 12.78 -40.51 -29.00
N ARG A 297 12.95 -39.72 -30.06
CA ARG A 297 12.95 -40.24 -31.44
C ARG A 297 14.18 -41.10 -31.73
N ASN A 298 15.35 -40.72 -31.25
CA ASN A 298 16.62 -41.45 -31.44
C ASN A 298 16.83 -42.57 -30.41
N GLY A 299 15.86 -42.81 -29.58
CA GLY A 299 15.99 -43.55 -28.29
C GLY A 299 16.01 -45.05 -28.37
N SER A 300 16.07 -45.70 -29.56
CA SER A 300 16.30 -47.13 -29.62
C SER A 300 17.77 -47.52 -29.49
N ASN A 301 18.71 -46.57 -29.69
CA ASN A 301 20.15 -46.85 -29.73
C ASN A 301 21.02 -46.12 -28.67
N ASP A 302 20.45 -45.30 -27.79
CA ASP A 302 21.20 -44.54 -26.80
C ASP A 302 20.79 -44.95 -25.33
N PRO A 303 21.68 -45.57 -24.54
CA PRO A 303 21.38 -46.06 -23.21
C PRO A 303 21.31 -44.98 -22.13
N SER A 304 21.37 -43.68 -22.47
CA SER A 304 21.42 -42.61 -21.47
C SER A 304 20.02 -42.19 -20.96
N TRP A 305 19.42 -43.05 -20.13
CA TRP A 305 18.24 -42.73 -19.30
C TRP A 305 18.39 -41.38 -18.58
N ASN A 306 19.59 -41.08 -18.10
CA ASN A 306 19.90 -39.81 -17.42
C ASN A 306 19.70 -38.58 -18.30
N ARG A 307 19.93 -38.64 -19.61
CA ARG A 307 19.71 -37.52 -20.54
C ARG A 307 18.23 -37.25 -20.74
N ARG A 308 17.38 -38.28 -20.81
CA ARG A 308 15.92 -38.14 -20.95
C ARG A 308 15.29 -37.58 -19.70
N THR A 309 15.68 -38.05 -18.52
CA THR A 309 15.19 -37.52 -17.24
C THR A 309 15.61 -36.08 -17.03
N ASN A 310 16.84 -35.70 -17.40
CA ASN A 310 17.30 -34.32 -17.33
C ASN A 310 16.49 -33.38 -18.27
N ASN A 311 16.22 -33.83 -19.51
CA ASN A 311 15.41 -33.05 -20.46
C ASN A 311 13.98 -32.88 -19.96
N LEU A 312 13.32 -33.91 -19.44
CA LEU A 312 12.01 -33.82 -18.80
C LEU A 312 12.00 -32.85 -17.61
N THR A 313 13.02 -32.94 -16.76
CA THR A 313 13.15 -32.03 -15.60
C THR A 313 13.32 -30.59 -16.03
N ASN A 314 14.09 -30.33 -17.11
CA ASN A 314 14.28 -28.98 -17.65
C ASN A 314 12.98 -28.42 -18.23
N VAL A 315 12.24 -29.20 -19.04
CA VAL A 315 10.94 -28.80 -19.57
C VAL A 315 9.95 -28.46 -18.47
N ASN A 316 9.85 -29.33 -17.45
CA ASN A 316 8.95 -29.08 -16.31
C ASN A 316 9.37 -27.83 -15.50
N ARG A 317 10.68 -27.63 -15.31
CA ARG A 317 11.22 -26.43 -14.63
C ARG A 317 10.89 -25.15 -15.40
N ASP A 318 11.02 -25.15 -16.73
CA ASP A 318 10.69 -23.99 -17.56
C ASP A 318 9.19 -23.71 -17.55
N LEU A 319 8.34 -24.74 -17.57
CA LEU A 319 6.89 -24.62 -17.47
C LEU A 319 6.48 -23.95 -16.14
N LEU A 320 6.97 -24.45 -15.01
CA LEU A 320 6.74 -23.89 -13.67
C LEU A 320 7.27 -22.44 -13.58
N ALA A 321 8.40 -22.15 -14.21
CA ALA A 321 8.95 -20.80 -14.24
C ALA A 321 8.08 -19.84 -15.06
N ILE A 322 7.53 -20.26 -16.19
CA ILE A 322 6.59 -19.47 -17.01
C ILE A 322 5.30 -19.19 -16.23
N GLU A 323 4.74 -20.21 -15.56
CA GLU A 323 3.57 -20.03 -14.70
C GLU A 323 3.83 -19.07 -13.53
N GLY A 324 4.99 -19.19 -12.90
CA GLY A 324 5.43 -18.28 -11.83
C GLY A 324 5.55 -16.83 -12.31
N LEU A 325 6.09 -16.61 -13.51
CA LEU A 325 6.23 -15.28 -14.10
C LEU A 325 4.87 -14.64 -14.44
N LYS A 326 3.86 -15.42 -14.85
CA LYS A 326 2.50 -14.92 -15.11
C LYS A 326 1.83 -14.35 -13.87
N ARG A 327 2.27 -14.74 -12.67
CA ARG A 327 1.79 -14.25 -11.36
C ARG A 327 2.81 -13.32 -10.69
N ASP A 328 3.40 -12.39 -11.43
CA ASP A 328 4.34 -11.40 -10.86
C ASP A 328 3.63 -10.52 -9.83
N ARG A 329 3.84 -10.83 -8.54
CA ARG A 329 3.24 -10.09 -7.41
C ARG A 329 3.66 -8.62 -7.40
N GLY A 330 4.87 -8.33 -7.85
CA GLY A 330 5.37 -6.96 -7.93
C GLY A 330 4.55 -6.13 -8.91
N LEU A 331 4.30 -6.64 -10.12
CA LEU A 331 3.46 -5.96 -11.11
C LEU A 331 2.02 -5.79 -10.60
N PHE A 332 1.45 -6.83 -9.96
CA PHE A 332 0.10 -6.75 -9.37
C PHE A 332 0.01 -5.67 -8.29
N GLN A 333 1.03 -5.52 -7.46
CA GLN A 333 1.08 -4.47 -6.43
C GLN A 333 1.03 -3.07 -7.06
N TYR A 334 1.81 -2.82 -8.11
CA TYR A 334 1.78 -1.54 -8.82
C TYR A 334 0.43 -1.27 -9.48
N LEU A 335 -0.18 -2.27 -10.11
CA LEU A 335 -1.51 -2.15 -10.72
C LEU A 335 -2.60 -1.85 -9.67
N ILE A 336 -2.58 -2.53 -8.52
CA ILE A 336 -3.53 -2.30 -7.44
C ILE A 336 -3.39 -0.87 -6.91
N GLU A 337 -2.17 -0.41 -6.64
CA GLU A 337 -1.95 0.96 -6.14
C GLU A 337 -2.32 2.01 -7.19
N PHE A 338 -2.09 1.74 -8.48
CA PHE A 338 -2.57 2.60 -9.56
C PHE A 338 -4.09 2.78 -9.53
N TYR A 339 -4.85 1.68 -9.53
CA TYR A 339 -6.31 1.78 -9.48
C TYR A 339 -6.83 2.36 -8.17
N LYS A 340 -6.16 2.10 -7.05
CA LYS A 340 -6.49 2.66 -5.74
C LYS A 340 -6.36 4.18 -5.71
N LYS A 341 -5.35 4.75 -6.41
CA LYS A 341 -5.17 6.22 -6.53
C LYS A 341 -6.38 6.93 -7.12
N PHE A 342 -7.12 6.26 -7.99
CA PHE A 342 -8.36 6.79 -8.59
C PHE A 342 -9.60 6.37 -7.78
N SER A 343 -9.69 5.10 -7.42
CA SER A 343 -10.86 4.56 -6.73
C SER A 343 -11.12 5.21 -5.38
N MET A 344 -10.08 5.48 -4.61
CA MET A 344 -10.22 6.01 -3.26
C MET A 344 -10.69 7.48 -3.23
N PRO A 345 -10.10 8.42 -3.98
CA PRO A 345 -10.61 9.79 -4.05
C PRO A 345 -12.01 9.89 -4.65
N THR A 346 -12.31 9.11 -5.71
CA THR A 346 -13.65 9.09 -6.32
C THR A 346 -14.71 8.50 -5.41
N GLY A 347 -14.32 7.78 -4.35
CA GLY A 347 -15.21 7.34 -3.29
C GLY A 347 -16.06 8.47 -2.72
N ALA A 348 -15.51 9.69 -2.57
CA ALA A 348 -16.25 10.85 -2.11
C ALA A 348 -17.47 11.16 -2.99
N PHE A 349 -17.34 11.02 -4.30
CA PHE A 349 -18.46 11.19 -5.25
C PHE A 349 -19.47 10.04 -5.12
N PHE A 350 -19.04 8.79 -5.08
CA PHE A 350 -19.93 7.64 -4.96
C PHE A 350 -20.70 7.63 -3.64
N PHE A 351 -20.10 8.15 -2.58
CA PHE A 351 -20.76 8.30 -1.30
C PHE A 351 -21.99 9.23 -1.36
N MET A 352 -22.05 10.17 -2.27
CA MET A 352 -23.23 11.04 -2.41
C MET A 352 -24.47 10.25 -2.83
N PHE A 353 -24.31 9.23 -3.70
CA PHE A 353 -25.42 8.36 -4.10
C PHE A 353 -26.00 7.59 -2.93
N LEU A 354 -25.19 7.24 -1.94
CA LEU A 354 -25.60 6.53 -0.75
C LEU A 354 -26.07 7.48 0.36
N ALA A 355 -25.32 8.53 0.63
CA ALA A 355 -25.54 9.41 1.77
C ALA A 355 -26.81 10.26 1.63
N VAL A 356 -27.11 10.78 0.45
CA VAL A 356 -28.29 11.62 0.27
C VAL A 356 -29.59 10.83 0.51
N PRO A 357 -29.85 9.69 -0.15
CA PRO A 357 -31.09 8.96 0.11
C PRO A 357 -31.19 8.42 1.54
N LEU A 358 -30.08 8.00 2.16
CA LEU A 358 -30.08 7.60 3.56
C LEU A 358 -30.40 8.76 4.50
N GLY A 359 -29.82 9.95 4.26
CA GLY A 359 -30.10 11.15 5.03
C GLY A 359 -31.57 11.56 4.94
N LEU A 360 -32.19 11.42 3.75
CA LEU A 360 -33.62 11.65 3.55
C LEU A 360 -34.54 10.67 4.29
N MET A 361 -34.03 9.55 4.77
CA MET A 361 -34.80 8.57 5.56
C MET A 361 -34.75 8.84 7.06
N MET A 362 -33.92 9.73 7.54
CA MET A 362 -33.73 10.06 8.95
C MET A 362 -34.85 10.97 9.45
N LYS A 363 -35.70 10.47 10.38
CA LYS A 363 -36.88 11.24 10.86
C LYS A 363 -36.63 12.08 12.11
N LYS A 364 -35.75 11.65 13.00
CA LYS A 364 -35.45 12.32 14.27
C LYS A 364 -33.95 12.29 14.53
N ASN A 365 -33.40 13.34 15.19
CA ASN A 365 -32.00 13.42 15.55
C ASN A 365 -31.05 13.15 14.36
N GLY A 366 -31.39 13.67 13.18
CA GLY A 366 -30.70 13.37 11.92
C GLY A 366 -29.19 13.60 11.97
N LEU A 367 -28.74 14.60 12.72
CA LEU A 367 -27.33 14.91 12.88
C LEU A 367 -26.57 13.78 13.61
N ALA A 368 -27.06 13.34 14.77
CA ALA A 368 -26.40 12.29 15.56
C ALA A 368 -26.48 10.92 14.87
N ILE A 369 -27.66 10.61 14.33
CA ILE A 369 -27.88 9.35 13.57
C ILE A 369 -27.00 9.37 12.31
N GLY A 370 -26.91 10.49 11.59
CA GLY A 370 -26.07 10.65 10.42
C GLY A 370 -24.59 10.41 10.73
N LEU A 371 -24.11 10.90 11.85
CA LEU A 371 -22.75 10.68 12.31
C LEU A 371 -22.49 9.18 12.58
N ILE A 372 -23.37 8.51 13.34
CA ILE A 372 -23.21 7.09 13.68
C ILE A 372 -23.22 6.22 12.39
N PHE A 373 -24.27 6.37 11.56
CA PHE A 373 -24.35 5.63 10.29
C PHE A 373 -23.18 5.92 9.37
N GLY A 374 -22.74 7.18 9.33
CA GLY A 374 -21.58 7.58 8.55
C GLY A 374 -20.31 6.86 8.97
N PHE A 375 -20.04 6.73 10.27
CA PHE A 375 -18.89 5.96 10.76
C PHE A 375 -19.02 4.47 10.45
N VAL A 376 -20.19 3.86 10.65
CA VAL A 376 -20.40 2.44 10.35
C VAL A 376 -20.19 2.15 8.86
N ILE A 377 -20.76 2.96 7.98
CA ILE A 377 -20.63 2.80 6.53
C ILE A 377 -19.17 3.03 6.09
N SER A 378 -18.50 4.04 6.65
CA SER A 378 -17.08 4.30 6.41
C SER A 378 -16.22 3.09 6.77
N PHE A 379 -16.50 2.46 7.91
CA PHE A 379 -15.80 1.26 8.35
C PHE A 379 -16.05 0.08 7.40
N ILE A 380 -17.30 -0.17 7.01
CA ILE A 380 -17.64 -1.23 6.05
C ILE A 380 -16.92 -1.01 4.71
N TYR A 381 -16.96 0.22 4.20
CA TYR A 381 -16.25 0.58 2.96
C TYR A 381 -14.75 0.34 3.08
N TRP A 382 -14.13 0.71 4.20
CA TRP A 382 -12.71 0.50 4.45
C TRP A 382 -12.35 -0.99 4.49
N VAL A 383 -13.18 -1.81 5.16
CA VAL A 383 -13.01 -3.29 5.17
C VAL A 383 -13.11 -3.86 3.76
N MET A 384 -14.06 -3.39 2.95
CA MET A 384 -14.21 -3.83 1.55
C MET A 384 -13.00 -3.43 0.70
N LEU A 385 -12.45 -2.24 0.91
CA LEU A 385 -11.27 -1.75 0.18
C LEU A 385 -10.02 -2.57 0.51
N ILE A 386 -9.77 -2.86 1.80
CA ILE A 386 -8.66 -3.72 2.24
C ILE A 386 -8.89 -5.17 1.79
N GLY A 387 -10.12 -5.66 1.88
CA GLY A 387 -10.50 -6.98 1.40
C GLY A 387 -10.21 -7.13 -0.10
N GLY A 388 -10.63 -6.16 -0.91
CA GLY A 388 -10.33 -6.10 -2.34
C GLY A 388 -8.82 -6.08 -2.62
N GLN A 389 -8.06 -5.24 -1.92
CA GLN A 389 -6.59 -5.20 -2.04
C GLN A 389 -5.96 -6.56 -1.72
N THR A 390 -6.42 -7.22 -0.66
CA THR A 390 -5.91 -8.54 -0.26
C THR A 390 -6.26 -9.62 -1.28
N MET A 391 -7.48 -9.60 -1.82
CA MET A 391 -7.92 -10.52 -2.88
C MET A 391 -7.08 -10.34 -4.15
N GLY A 392 -6.81 -9.10 -4.55
CA GLY A 392 -5.93 -8.81 -5.68
C GLY A 392 -4.51 -9.34 -5.47
N LEU A 393 -3.90 -9.08 -4.32
CA LEU A 393 -2.51 -9.46 -4.03
C LEU A 393 -2.33 -10.97 -3.78
N ARG A 394 -3.26 -11.62 -3.08
CA ARG A 394 -3.12 -13.03 -2.68
C ARG A 394 -3.76 -14.00 -3.65
N LEU A 395 -4.95 -13.67 -4.16
CA LEU A 395 -5.73 -14.56 -5.02
C LEU A 395 -5.55 -14.26 -6.51
N GLY A 396 -4.87 -13.15 -6.86
CA GLY A 396 -4.65 -12.77 -8.26
C GLY A 396 -5.91 -12.28 -8.98
N TYR A 397 -6.90 -11.76 -8.25
CA TYR A 397 -8.07 -11.13 -8.87
C TYR A 397 -7.66 -9.91 -9.71
N PRO A 398 -8.37 -9.61 -10.81
CA PRO A 398 -8.02 -8.48 -11.65
C PRO A 398 -7.99 -7.17 -10.83
N PRO A 399 -6.88 -6.39 -10.89
CA PRO A 399 -6.66 -5.24 -10.01
C PRO A 399 -7.74 -4.16 -10.10
N PHE A 400 -8.32 -3.97 -11.30
CA PHE A 400 -9.43 -3.03 -11.47
C PHE A 400 -10.62 -3.41 -10.59
N TRP A 401 -11.15 -4.62 -10.70
CA TRP A 401 -12.30 -5.07 -9.92
C TRP A 401 -12.00 -5.09 -8.41
N SER A 402 -10.78 -5.48 -8.04
CA SER A 402 -10.33 -5.50 -6.65
C SER A 402 -10.43 -4.13 -5.97
N MET A 403 -10.16 -3.04 -6.69
CA MET A 403 -10.17 -1.69 -6.13
C MET A 403 -11.48 -0.94 -6.33
N TRP A 404 -12.22 -1.23 -7.41
CA TRP A 404 -13.47 -0.52 -7.72
C TRP A 404 -14.72 -1.17 -7.10
N LEU A 405 -14.62 -2.40 -6.60
CA LEU A 405 -15.75 -3.15 -6.04
C LEU A 405 -16.47 -2.38 -4.93
N SER A 406 -15.74 -1.75 -4.01
CA SER A 406 -16.32 -0.95 -2.93
C SER A 406 -17.13 0.24 -3.46
N ASN A 407 -16.64 0.93 -4.48
CA ASN A 407 -17.35 2.04 -5.11
C ASN A 407 -18.60 1.55 -5.87
N ILE A 408 -18.48 0.45 -6.60
CA ILE A 408 -19.59 -0.13 -7.36
C ILE A 408 -20.71 -0.57 -6.42
N VAL A 409 -20.38 -1.26 -5.34
CA VAL A 409 -21.37 -1.70 -4.32
C VAL A 409 -22.06 -0.48 -3.68
N THR A 410 -21.27 0.53 -3.28
CA THR A 410 -21.82 1.77 -2.72
C THR A 410 -22.77 2.47 -3.70
N PHE A 411 -22.38 2.54 -4.98
CA PHE A 411 -23.19 3.14 -6.04
C PHE A 411 -24.50 2.38 -6.28
N VAL A 412 -24.43 1.04 -6.40
CA VAL A 412 -25.61 0.21 -6.63
C VAL A 412 -26.61 0.33 -5.48
N ILE A 413 -26.13 0.24 -4.23
CA ILE A 413 -26.97 0.43 -3.06
C ILE A 413 -27.60 1.83 -3.08
N GLY A 414 -26.82 2.86 -3.38
CA GLY A 414 -27.29 4.23 -3.50
C GLY A 414 -28.40 4.39 -4.53
N ILE A 415 -28.24 3.85 -5.73
CA ILE A 415 -29.29 3.88 -6.78
C ILE A 415 -30.55 3.14 -6.33
N VAL A 416 -30.41 1.97 -5.73
CA VAL A 416 -31.58 1.22 -5.21
C VAL A 416 -32.36 2.07 -4.21
N LEU A 417 -31.67 2.74 -3.29
CA LEU A 417 -32.31 3.61 -2.30
C LEU A 417 -32.98 4.84 -2.95
N ILE A 418 -32.37 5.44 -3.97
CA ILE A 418 -32.96 6.57 -4.74
C ILE A 418 -34.27 6.11 -5.39
N VAL A 419 -34.24 4.97 -6.09
CA VAL A 419 -35.43 4.43 -6.79
C VAL A 419 -36.55 4.11 -5.81
N LEU A 420 -36.22 3.51 -4.67
CA LEU A 420 -37.21 3.20 -3.61
C LEU A 420 -37.81 4.49 -3.00
N ARG A 421 -37.03 5.57 -2.92
CA ARG A 421 -37.50 6.84 -2.33
C ARG A 421 -38.30 7.69 -3.30
N VAL A 422 -37.91 7.73 -4.57
CA VAL A 422 -38.60 8.54 -5.61
C VAL A 422 -39.94 7.92 -5.99
N LYS A 423 -40.09 6.59 -5.83
CA LYS A 423 -41.40 5.90 -6.08
C LYS A 423 -42.42 6.02 -4.96
N LYS A 424 -42.01 6.49 -3.78
CA LYS A 424 -42.93 6.79 -2.66
C LYS A 424 -43.18 8.29 -2.57
#